data_779596e0d88dd12f4fbd3ea3bb89ae02
#
_entry.id   779596e0d88dd12f4fbd3ea3bb89ae02
#
_cell.length_a   1.000
_cell.length_b   1.000
_cell.length_c   1.000
_cell.angle_alpha   90.00
_cell.angle_beta   90.00
_cell.angle_gamma   90.00
#
_symmetry.space_group_name_H-M   'P 1'
#
loop_
_entity.id
_entity.type
_entity.pdbx_description
1 polymer ?
#
loop_
_entity_poly.entity_id
_entity_poly.type
_entity_poly.pdbx_seq_one_letter_code
_entity_poly.pdbx_strand_id
1 'polypeptide(L)'
;MRLSIGQRKRVALATVLAMNPSILVFDEPSAGLDPRGRRELIELLQSLTQTLIVSTHDLELARAAFPRSIVVDRGVIVADGSTSEILGNRELLLAHGLA
;
A
#
# COMPACT_ATOMS: atom_id res chain seq x y z
N MET A 1 23.31 17.18 1.60
CA MET A 1 22.01 17.36 0.91
C MET A 1 20.92 16.62 1.67
N ARG A 2 19.82 17.30 1.98
CA ARG A 2 18.67 16.65 2.59
C ARG A 2 17.76 16.10 1.52
N LEU A 3 17.42 14.83 1.63
CA LEU A 3 16.41 14.21 0.79
C LEU A 3 15.02 14.42 1.40
N SER A 4 13.99 14.66 0.58
CA SER A 4 12.60 14.62 1.00
C SER A 4 12.21 13.19 1.41
N ILE A 5 11.07 13.05 2.08
CA ILE A 5 10.55 11.72 2.44
C ILE A 5 10.34 10.87 1.18
N GLY A 6 9.77 11.47 0.12
CA GLY A 6 9.57 10.78 -1.16
C GLY A 6 10.87 10.33 -1.80
N GLN A 7 11.88 11.21 -1.81
CA GLN A 7 13.20 10.87 -2.35
C GLN A 7 13.89 9.76 -1.56
N ARG A 8 13.80 9.80 -0.22
CA ARG A 8 14.34 8.73 0.63
C ARG A 8 13.65 7.38 0.37
N LYS A 9 12.34 7.40 0.20
CA LYS A 9 11.58 6.18 -0.12
C LYS A 9 11.99 5.61 -1.48
N ARG A 10 12.21 6.46 -2.48
CA ARG A 10 12.67 6.02 -3.80
C ARG A 10 14.06 5.40 -3.75
N VAL A 11 14.98 6.02 -3.00
CA VAL A 11 16.35 5.49 -2.84
C VAL A 11 16.31 4.13 -2.14
N ALA A 12 15.52 4.00 -1.07
CA ALA A 12 15.38 2.73 -0.37
C ALA A 12 14.79 1.65 -1.28
N LEU A 13 13.77 1.98 -2.06
CA LEU A 13 13.16 1.05 -3.01
C LEU A 13 14.13 0.63 -4.10
N ALA A 14 14.87 1.58 -4.69
CA ALA A 14 15.87 1.27 -5.71
C ALA A 14 16.94 0.31 -5.18
N THR A 15 17.37 0.48 -3.94
CA THR A 15 18.33 -0.40 -3.28
C THR A 15 17.78 -1.82 -3.15
N VAL A 16 16.53 -1.95 -2.72
CA VAL A 16 15.86 -3.27 -2.59
C VAL A 16 15.66 -3.91 -3.97
N LEU A 17 15.20 -3.15 -4.96
CA LEU A 17 14.97 -3.66 -6.32
C LEU A 17 16.25 -4.13 -6.99
N ALA A 18 17.40 -3.53 -6.67
CA ALA A 18 18.70 -3.96 -7.20
C ALA A 18 19.05 -5.40 -6.81
N MET A 19 18.47 -5.92 -5.73
CA MET A 19 18.63 -7.32 -5.32
C MET A 19 17.71 -8.29 -6.07
N ASN A 20 16.85 -7.78 -6.94
CA ASN A 20 15.91 -8.55 -7.75
C ASN A 20 15.05 -9.54 -6.94
N PRO A 21 14.32 -9.09 -5.89
CA PRO A 21 13.50 -9.99 -5.09
C PRO A 21 12.26 -10.46 -5.83
N SER A 22 11.75 -11.64 -5.45
CA SER A 22 10.46 -12.14 -5.96
C SER A 22 9.26 -11.53 -5.24
N ILE A 23 9.44 -11.18 -3.98
CA ILE A 23 8.41 -10.63 -3.11
C ILE A 23 8.93 -9.35 -2.47
N LEU A 24 8.11 -8.31 -2.52
CA LEU A 24 8.38 -7.03 -1.86
C LEU A 24 7.31 -6.81 -0.78
N VAL A 25 7.75 -6.41 0.40
CA VAL A 25 6.88 -6.09 1.54
C VAL A 25 7.06 -4.64 1.91
N PHE A 26 5.97 -3.90 1.99
CA PHE A 26 5.97 -2.50 2.39
C PHE A 26 5.03 -2.30 3.57
N ASP A 27 5.47 -1.48 4.53
CA ASP A 27 4.65 -1.05 5.66
C ASP A 27 4.38 0.45 5.54
N GLU A 28 3.10 0.81 5.39
CA GLU A 28 2.64 2.20 5.24
C GLU A 28 3.48 3.02 4.24
N PRO A 29 3.60 2.59 2.99
CA PRO A 29 4.54 3.24 2.05
C PRO A 29 4.14 4.65 1.67
N SER A 30 2.87 5.04 1.79
CA SER A 30 2.40 6.40 1.48
C SER A 30 2.51 7.37 2.65
N ALA A 31 2.91 6.91 3.83
CA ALA A 31 3.01 7.78 5.02
C ALA A 31 3.97 8.93 4.78
N GLY A 32 3.54 10.15 5.11
CA GLY A 32 4.35 11.36 4.99
C GLY A 32 4.52 11.90 3.56
N LEU A 33 3.88 11.30 2.58
CA LEU A 33 3.93 11.79 1.20
C LEU A 33 2.87 12.86 0.95
N ASP A 34 3.24 13.89 0.18
CA ASP A 34 2.29 14.85 -0.37
C ASP A 34 1.49 14.20 -1.53
N PRO A 35 0.43 14.87 -2.05
CA PRO A 35 -0.38 14.30 -3.13
C PRO A 35 0.41 13.90 -4.37
N ARG A 36 1.44 14.66 -4.73
CA ARG A 36 2.30 14.34 -5.88
C ARG A 36 3.13 13.10 -5.62
N GLY A 37 3.78 13.03 -4.47
CA GLY A 37 4.58 11.87 -4.07
C GLY A 37 3.75 10.60 -3.97
N ARG A 38 2.52 10.74 -3.51
CA ARG A 38 1.56 9.64 -3.42
C ARG A 38 1.18 9.10 -4.80
N ARG A 39 0.90 9.99 -5.77
CA ARG A 39 0.63 9.56 -7.14
C ARG A 39 1.82 8.85 -7.77
N GLU A 40 3.02 9.36 -7.56
CA GLU A 40 4.25 8.75 -8.05
C GLU A 40 4.47 7.35 -7.42
N LEU A 41 4.17 7.19 -6.13
CA LEU A 41 4.22 5.90 -5.46
C LEU A 41 3.24 4.90 -6.08
N ILE A 42 2.00 5.32 -6.30
CA ILE A 42 0.97 4.46 -6.90
C ILE A 42 1.42 4.00 -8.29
N GLU A 43 1.90 4.90 -9.13
CA GLU A 43 2.40 4.57 -10.46
C GLU A 43 3.55 3.58 -10.39
N LEU A 44 4.47 3.78 -9.45
CA LEU A 44 5.59 2.89 -9.25
C LEU A 44 5.12 1.47 -8.85
N LEU A 45 4.24 1.38 -7.86
CA LEU A 45 3.72 0.08 -7.41
C LEU A 45 2.98 -0.66 -8.53
N GLN A 46 2.22 0.07 -9.35
CA GLN A 46 1.53 -0.50 -10.51
C GLN A 46 2.50 -1.01 -11.57
N SER A 47 3.69 -0.46 -11.66
CA SER A 47 4.70 -0.85 -12.64
C SER A 47 5.52 -2.07 -12.23
N LEU A 48 5.51 -2.45 -10.96
CA LEU A 48 6.31 -3.56 -10.45
C LEU A 48 5.70 -4.90 -10.85
N THR A 49 6.58 -5.84 -11.22
CA THR A 49 6.19 -7.20 -11.61
C THR A 49 6.31 -8.21 -10.46
N GLN A 50 6.96 -7.81 -9.38
CA GLN A 50 7.11 -8.65 -8.19
C GLN A 50 5.76 -8.84 -7.47
N THR A 51 5.68 -9.89 -6.67
CA THR A 51 4.57 -10.03 -5.72
C THR A 51 4.71 -8.96 -4.63
N LEU A 52 3.67 -8.18 -4.44
CA LEU A 52 3.65 -7.10 -3.46
C LEU A 52 2.75 -7.44 -2.28
N ILE A 53 3.27 -7.22 -1.08
CA ILE A 53 2.49 -7.26 0.15
C ILE A 53 2.62 -5.89 0.81
N VAL A 54 1.50 -5.22 0.99
CA VAL A 54 1.49 -3.85 1.54
C VAL A 54 0.52 -3.77 2.71
N SER A 55 1.01 -3.32 3.85
CA SER A 55 0.15 -2.94 4.96
C SER A 55 -0.10 -1.43 4.93
N THR A 56 -1.35 -1.01 5.02
CA THR A 56 -1.68 0.40 4.94
C THR A 56 -3.07 0.71 5.49
N HIS A 57 -3.25 1.93 5.98
CA HIS A 57 -4.56 2.52 6.27
C HIS A 57 -5.06 3.40 5.11
N ASP A 58 -4.26 3.53 4.07
CA ASP A 58 -4.57 4.34 2.91
C ASP A 58 -5.48 3.59 1.94
N LEU A 59 -6.78 3.80 2.05
CA LEU A 59 -7.77 3.11 1.23
C LEU A 59 -7.69 3.48 -0.25
N GLU A 60 -7.28 4.70 -0.57
CA GLU A 60 -7.09 5.11 -1.97
C GLU A 60 -5.91 4.39 -2.59
N LEU A 61 -4.82 4.22 -1.85
CA LEU A 61 -3.68 3.42 -2.31
C LEU A 61 -4.11 1.98 -2.58
N ALA A 62 -4.85 1.37 -1.66
CA ALA A 62 -5.35 0.02 -1.82
C ALA A 62 -6.23 -0.11 -3.08
N ARG A 63 -7.16 0.84 -3.26
CA ARG A 63 -8.06 0.83 -4.41
C ARG A 63 -7.33 0.99 -5.73
N ALA A 64 -6.32 1.87 -5.76
CA ALA A 64 -5.61 2.20 -7.00
C ALA A 64 -4.61 1.11 -7.42
N ALA A 65 -3.98 0.42 -6.48
CA ALA A 65 -2.82 -0.41 -6.76
C ALA A 65 -3.01 -1.92 -6.52
N PHE A 66 -4.02 -2.34 -5.75
CA PHE A 66 -4.13 -3.73 -5.33
C PHE A 66 -5.51 -4.33 -5.63
N PRO A 67 -5.56 -5.46 -6.36
CA PRO A 67 -6.83 -6.12 -6.67
C PRO A 67 -7.41 -6.92 -5.50
N ARG A 68 -6.56 -7.35 -4.56
CA ARG A 68 -6.97 -8.12 -3.38
C ARG A 68 -6.63 -7.36 -2.11
N SER A 69 -7.53 -7.40 -1.15
CA SER A 69 -7.32 -6.82 0.17
C SER A 69 -7.70 -7.79 1.28
N ILE A 70 -6.98 -7.68 2.37
CA ILE A 70 -7.22 -8.43 3.59
C ILE A 70 -7.37 -7.40 4.70
N VAL A 71 -8.47 -7.46 5.44
CA VAL A 71 -8.69 -6.59 6.60
C VAL A 71 -8.33 -7.36 7.86
N VAL A 72 -7.43 -6.76 8.65
CA VAL A 72 -6.98 -7.30 9.94
C VAL A 72 -7.42 -6.34 11.03
N ASP A 73 -8.07 -6.85 12.05
CA ASP A 73 -8.46 -6.10 13.24
C ASP A 73 -8.13 -6.90 14.48
N ARG A 74 -7.39 -6.29 15.41
CA ARG A 74 -6.98 -6.91 16.68
C ARG A 74 -6.31 -8.27 16.50
N GLY A 75 -5.45 -8.38 15.49
CA GLY A 75 -4.70 -9.59 15.20
C GLY A 75 -5.49 -10.69 14.50
N VAL A 76 -6.71 -10.41 14.06
CA VAL A 76 -7.59 -11.39 13.40
C VAL A 76 -7.93 -10.92 11.99
N ILE A 77 -7.90 -11.84 11.03
CA ILE A 77 -8.39 -11.58 9.68
C ILE A 77 -9.92 -11.57 9.73
N VAL A 78 -10.52 -10.40 9.40
CA VAL A 78 -11.97 -10.22 9.41
C VAL A 78 -12.57 -10.17 8.02
N ALA A 79 -11.77 -9.95 6.99
CA ALA A 79 -12.20 -10.01 5.60
C ALA A 79 -11.01 -10.31 4.69
N ASP A 80 -11.28 -11.01 3.60
CA ASP A 80 -10.32 -11.32 2.53
C ASP A 80 -11.10 -11.43 1.22
N GLY A 81 -10.75 -10.62 0.25
CA GLY A 81 -11.44 -10.66 -1.03
C GLY A 81 -10.97 -9.55 -1.97
N SER A 82 -11.78 -9.27 -2.99
CA SER A 82 -11.45 -8.19 -3.92
C SER A 82 -11.46 -6.84 -3.20
N THR A 83 -10.52 -5.99 -3.54
CA THR A 83 -10.41 -4.66 -2.94
C THR A 83 -11.69 -3.84 -3.19
N SER A 84 -12.26 -3.92 -4.38
CA SER A 84 -13.48 -3.18 -4.69
C SER A 84 -14.67 -3.60 -3.84
N GLU A 85 -14.84 -4.89 -3.57
CA GLU A 85 -15.91 -5.39 -2.71
C GLU A 85 -15.70 -4.98 -1.25
N ILE A 86 -14.49 -5.14 -0.75
CA ILE A 86 -14.15 -4.78 0.64
C ILE A 86 -14.30 -3.29 0.87
N LEU A 87 -13.77 -2.45 -0.01
CA LEU A 87 -13.86 -0.99 0.13
C LEU A 87 -15.25 -0.45 -0.19
N GLY A 88 -16.07 -1.22 -0.89
CA GLY A 88 -17.48 -0.92 -1.10
C GLY A 88 -18.36 -1.29 0.08
N ASN A 89 -17.87 -2.07 1.01
CA ASN A 89 -18.64 -2.50 2.20
C ASN A 89 -18.44 -1.51 3.35
N ARG A 90 -19.29 -0.49 3.38
CA ARG A 90 -19.19 0.57 4.39
C ARG A 90 -19.38 0.05 5.82
N GLU A 91 -20.29 -0.90 6.03
CA GLU A 91 -20.53 -1.48 7.35
C GLU A 91 -19.27 -2.16 7.90
N LEU A 92 -18.57 -2.91 7.04
CA LEU A 92 -17.31 -3.56 7.38
C LEU A 92 -16.26 -2.52 7.76
N LEU A 93 -16.09 -1.48 6.96
CA LEU A 93 -15.10 -0.43 7.21
C LEU A 93 -15.39 0.29 8.53
N LEU A 94 -16.66 0.63 8.79
CA LEU A 94 -17.05 1.28 10.04
C LEU A 94 -16.84 0.37 11.25
N ALA A 95 -17.18 -0.91 11.12
CA ALA A 95 -17.03 -1.87 12.22
C ALA A 95 -15.58 -2.06 12.65
N HIS A 96 -14.62 -1.84 11.75
CA HIS A 96 -13.19 -2.07 11.99
C HIS A 96 -12.35 -0.79 11.96
N GLY A 97 -12.98 0.36 12.09
CA GLY A 97 -12.28 1.64 12.23
C GLY A 97 -11.59 2.16 10.99
N LEU A 98 -12.03 1.72 9.80
CA LEU A 98 -11.45 2.13 8.52
C LEU A 98 -12.27 3.21 7.80
N ALA A 99 -13.43 3.56 8.32
CA ALA A 99 -14.27 4.62 7.77
C ALA A 99 -14.87 5.48 8.89
#